data_f037d4660e553f4def2902c33da82b27
#
_entry.id   f037d4660e553f4def2902c33da82b27
#
_cell.length_a   1.000
_cell.length_b   1.000
_cell.length_c   1.000
_cell.angle_alpha   90.00
_cell.angle_beta   90.00
_cell.angle_gamma   90.00
#
_symmetry.space_group_name_H-M   'P 1'
#
loop_
_entity.id
_entity.type
_entity.pdbx_description
1 polymer ?
#
loop_
_entity_poly.entity_id
_entity_poly.type
_entity_poly.pdbx_seq_one_letter_code
_entity_poly.pdbx_strand_id
1 'polypeptide(L)'
;MNRKEARHSEFEEMLRRSRRILYSICLAFTDRQPDNVNDLYQEIVCNLWRGWPKFRGESDPTSWVYRIALNTAGMELRKYKRRKCYETIPIDENLRDSLAEESDPRREELYDIIDQLPDDEKKLLLLHLDHLTNAQIAKIAGTSEDAIKQHIYRIRQKLIQLHRQENGQ
;
A
#
# COMPACT_ATOMS: atom_id res chain seq x y z
N MET A 1 -18.70 28.15 3.34
CA MET A 1 -17.96 26.91 3.66
C MET A 1 -16.74 27.28 4.48
N ASN A 2 -16.65 26.76 5.69
CA ASN A 2 -15.56 27.08 6.61
C ASN A 2 -14.26 26.43 6.07
N ARG A 3 -13.10 27.09 6.27
CA ARG A 3 -11.78 26.59 5.82
C ARG A 3 -11.46 25.18 6.35
N LYS A 4 -12.01 24.78 7.49
CA LYS A 4 -11.91 23.44 8.05
C LYS A 4 -12.75 22.42 7.27
N GLU A 5 -13.95 22.78 6.86
CA GLU A 5 -14.86 21.91 6.09
C GLU A 5 -14.32 21.66 4.68
N ALA A 6 -13.81 22.70 4.01
CA ALA A 6 -13.14 22.55 2.71
C ALA A 6 -11.97 21.60 2.78
N ARG A 7 -11.13 21.72 3.82
CA ARG A 7 -9.94 20.88 4.01
C ARG A 7 -10.28 19.43 4.34
N HIS A 8 -11.39 19.21 5.04
CA HIS A 8 -11.92 17.87 5.32
C HIS A 8 -12.40 17.20 4.03
N SER A 9 -13.20 17.91 3.24
CA SER A 9 -13.71 17.43 1.95
C SER A 9 -12.58 17.11 0.95
N GLU A 10 -11.53 17.93 0.89
CA GLU A 10 -10.35 17.67 0.06
C GLU A 10 -9.61 16.39 0.50
N PHE A 11 -9.49 16.17 1.81
CA PHE A 11 -8.88 14.97 2.35
C PHE A 11 -9.69 13.72 2.05
N GLU A 12 -11.03 13.77 2.23
CA GLU A 12 -11.93 12.66 1.90
C GLU A 12 -11.85 12.28 0.41
N GLU A 13 -11.84 13.28 -0.47
CA GLU A 13 -11.70 13.05 -1.91
C GLU A 13 -10.34 12.42 -2.26
N MET A 14 -9.26 12.87 -1.63
CA MET A 14 -7.93 12.29 -1.80
C MET A 14 -7.91 10.82 -1.33
N LEU A 15 -8.50 10.52 -0.16
CA LEU A 15 -8.63 9.15 0.34
C LEU A 15 -9.44 8.28 -0.62
N ARG A 16 -10.57 8.78 -1.11
CA ARG A 16 -11.44 8.06 -2.03
C ARG A 16 -10.69 7.66 -3.31
N ARG A 17 -9.87 8.56 -3.86
CA ARG A 17 -9.04 8.29 -5.05
C ARG A 17 -7.94 7.27 -4.78
N SER A 18 -7.39 7.28 -3.58
CA SER A 18 -6.27 6.41 -3.19
C SER A 18 -6.71 5.08 -2.58
N ARG A 19 -8.01 4.87 -2.35
CA ARG A 19 -8.55 3.72 -1.60
C ARG A 19 -8.03 2.38 -2.08
N ARG A 20 -8.00 2.17 -3.40
CA ARG A 20 -7.59 0.91 -4.01
C ARG A 20 -6.14 0.55 -3.69
N ILE A 21 -5.21 1.49 -3.88
CA ILE A 21 -3.79 1.25 -3.59
C ILE A 21 -3.53 1.12 -2.09
N LEU A 22 -4.21 1.91 -1.24
CA LEU A 22 -4.08 1.79 0.20
C LEU A 22 -4.48 0.39 0.68
N TYR A 23 -5.56 -0.15 0.15
CA TYR A 23 -5.99 -1.51 0.45
C TYR A 23 -5.01 -2.57 -0.07
N SER A 24 -4.50 -2.42 -1.29
CA SER A 24 -3.47 -3.32 -1.85
C SER A 24 -2.20 -3.33 -1.00
N ILE A 25 -1.78 -2.18 -0.48
CA ILE A 25 -0.66 -2.08 0.47
C ILE A 25 -0.99 -2.86 1.76
N CYS A 26 -2.18 -2.70 2.31
CA CYS A 26 -2.58 -3.42 3.51
C CYS A 26 -2.57 -4.94 3.31
N LEU A 27 -3.07 -5.43 2.18
CA LEU A 27 -3.04 -6.86 1.84
C LEU A 27 -1.60 -7.39 1.70
N ALA A 28 -0.69 -6.62 1.12
CA ALA A 28 0.70 -7.04 0.90
C ALA A 28 1.57 -6.99 2.16
N PHE A 29 1.17 -6.23 3.19
CA PHE A 29 1.95 -6.04 4.41
C PHE A 29 1.32 -6.65 5.67
N THR A 30 0.23 -7.41 5.53
CA THR A 30 -0.43 -8.16 6.60
C THR A 30 -0.56 -9.63 6.21
N ASP A 31 -1.05 -10.44 7.13
CA ASP A 31 -1.46 -11.84 6.89
C ASP A 31 -2.84 -11.96 6.20
N ARG A 32 -3.35 -10.86 5.68
CA ARG A 32 -4.66 -10.75 5.01
C ARG A 32 -5.88 -11.08 5.89
N GLN A 33 -5.67 -11.28 7.20
CA GLN A 33 -6.80 -11.37 8.12
C GLN A 33 -7.54 -10.02 8.16
N PRO A 34 -8.89 -10.01 8.09
CA PRO A 34 -9.66 -8.78 8.01
C PRO A 34 -9.31 -7.75 9.08
N ASP A 35 -9.11 -8.19 10.32
CA ASP A 35 -8.79 -7.29 11.43
C ASP A 35 -7.42 -6.64 11.25
N ASN A 36 -6.41 -7.41 10.82
CA ASN A 36 -5.06 -6.90 10.60
C ASN A 36 -4.99 -5.94 9.40
N VAL A 37 -5.72 -6.24 8.33
CA VAL A 37 -5.87 -5.34 7.17
C VAL A 37 -6.52 -4.02 7.60
N ASN A 38 -7.56 -4.11 8.40
CA ASN A 38 -8.32 -2.98 8.91
C ASN A 38 -7.46 -2.10 9.83
N ASP A 39 -6.73 -2.69 10.75
CA ASP A 39 -5.86 -1.98 11.68
C ASP A 39 -4.77 -1.21 10.94
N LEU A 40 -4.12 -1.84 9.96
CA LEU A 40 -3.11 -1.17 9.14
C LEU A 40 -3.72 -0.04 8.32
N TYR A 41 -4.90 -0.25 7.73
CA TYR A 41 -5.60 0.79 6.97
C TYR A 41 -5.91 2.02 7.84
N GLN A 42 -6.43 1.81 9.04
CA GLN A 42 -6.71 2.90 10.00
C GLN A 42 -5.44 3.64 10.39
N GLU A 43 -4.34 2.93 10.67
CA GLU A 43 -3.07 3.58 11.03
C GLU A 43 -2.54 4.43 9.86
N ILE A 44 -2.66 3.94 8.63
CA ILE A 44 -2.29 4.71 7.44
C ILE A 44 -3.16 5.97 7.34
N VAL A 45 -4.49 5.85 7.46
CA VAL A 45 -5.42 7.00 7.40
C VAL A 45 -5.13 8.00 8.51
N CYS A 46 -4.87 7.56 9.74
CA CYS A 46 -4.48 8.43 10.84
C CYS A 46 -3.19 9.20 10.55
N ASN A 47 -2.19 8.56 9.98
CA ASN A 47 -0.92 9.21 9.64
C ASN A 47 -1.08 10.19 8.47
N LEU A 48 -1.89 9.86 7.48
CA LEU A 48 -2.28 10.78 6.41
C LEU A 48 -3.01 12.00 6.98
N TRP A 49 -4.00 11.81 7.85
CA TRP A 49 -4.74 12.91 8.47
C TRP A 49 -3.85 13.83 9.30
N ARG A 50 -2.95 13.27 10.12
CA ARG A 50 -1.98 14.06 10.89
C ARG A 50 -1.00 14.85 10.01
N GLY A 51 -0.65 14.30 8.85
CA GLY A 51 0.23 14.94 7.89
C GLY A 51 -0.45 15.96 6.97
N TRP A 52 -1.76 15.82 6.73
CA TRP A 52 -2.52 16.64 5.79
C TRP A 52 -2.42 18.16 6.03
N PRO A 53 -2.46 18.68 7.27
CA PRO A 53 -2.25 20.10 7.53
C PRO A 53 -0.90 20.65 7.10
N LYS A 54 0.12 19.81 6.98
CA LYS A 54 1.49 20.16 6.61
C LYS A 54 1.77 19.93 5.12
N PHE A 55 0.86 19.30 4.41
CA PHE A 55 0.99 19.09 2.98
C PHE A 55 0.84 20.42 2.24
N ARG A 56 1.93 20.87 1.58
CA ARG A 56 2.03 22.18 0.91
C ARG A 56 1.72 22.14 -0.57
N GLY A 57 1.41 20.97 -1.14
CA GLY A 57 1.20 20.81 -2.59
C GLY A 57 2.50 20.87 -3.41
N GLU A 58 3.67 20.78 -2.78
CA GLU A 58 4.99 20.77 -3.44
C GLU A 58 5.26 19.46 -4.19
N SER A 59 4.54 18.42 -3.87
CA SER A 59 4.54 17.12 -4.58
C SER A 59 3.14 16.77 -5.03
N ASP A 60 3.04 15.89 -6.03
CA ASP A 60 1.77 15.29 -6.40
C ASP A 60 1.13 14.61 -5.16
N PRO A 61 -0.15 14.90 -4.84
CA PRO A 61 -0.83 14.33 -3.69
C PRO A 61 -0.76 12.81 -3.63
N THR A 62 -0.85 12.14 -4.77
CA THR A 62 -0.78 10.69 -4.90
C THR A 62 0.58 10.16 -4.42
N SER A 63 1.66 10.77 -4.86
CA SER A 63 3.03 10.40 -4.44
C SER A 63 3.24 10.59 -2.94
N TRP A 64 2.65 11.64 -2.37
CA TRP A 64 2.70 11.90 -0.93
C TRP A 64 1.94 10.83 -0.14
N VAL A 65 0.73 10.46 -0.58
CA VAL A 65 -0.08 9.38 0.01
C VAL A 65 0.70 8.07 0.01
N TYR A 66 1.26 7.67 -1.14
CA TYR A 66 2.00 6.41 -1.25
C TYR A 66 3.22 6.36 -0.33
N ARG A 67 3.95 7.46 -0.23
CA ARG A 67 5.11 7.53 0.67
C ARG A 67 4.71 7.30 2.12
N ILE A 68 3.65 7.96 2.60
CA ILE A 68 3.16 7.77 3.97
C ILE A 68 2.63 6.35 4.17
N ALA A 69 1.82 5.84 3.25
CA ALA A 69 1.23 4.52 3.36
C ALA A 69 2.30 3.41 3.41
N LEU A 70 3.25 3.43 2.48
CA LEU A 70 4.34 2.44 2.43
C LEU A 70 5.28 2.52 3.64
N ASN A 71 5.56 3.72 4.13
CA ASN A 71 6.36 3.89 5.33
C ASN A 71 5.63 3.38 6.58
N THR A 72 4.34 3.68 6.71
CA THR A 72 3.50 3.19 7.80
C THR A 72 3.43 1.67 7.78
N ALA A 73 3.14 1.07 6.63
CA ALA A 73 3.06 -0.39 6.47
C ALA A 73 4.37 -1.08 6.84
N GLY A 74 5.52 -0.57 6.38
CA GLY A 74 6.82 -1.13 6.72
C GLY A 74 7.18 -0.96 8.21
N MET A 75 6.72 0.10 8.87
CA MET A 75 6.90 0.30 10.30
C MET A 75 6.01 -0.64 11.12
N GLU A 76 4.74 -0.78 10.75
CA GLU A 76 3.79 -1.64 11.45
C GLU A 76 4.18 -3.11 11.32
N LEU A 77 4.62 -3.57 10.15
CA LEU A 77 5.15 -4.92 9.98
C LEU A 77 6.32 -5.20 10.92
N ARG A 78 7.24 -4.23 11.12
CA ARG A 78 8.34 -4.36 12.08
C ARG A 78 7.85 -4.41 13.54
N LYS A 79 6.81 -3.65 13.88
CA LYS A 79 6.19 -3.67 15.21
C LYS A 79 5.42 -4.96 15.45
N TYR A 80 4.66 -5.44 14.47
CA TYR A 80 3.90 -6.69 14.53
C TYR A 80 4.83 -7.88 14.80
N LYS A 81 5.98 -7.93 14.15
CA LYS A 81 7.02 -8.93 14.46
C LYS A 81 7.55 -8.83 15.91
N ARG A 82 7.35 -7.70 16.59
CA ARG A 82 7.77 -7.48 17.99
C ARG A 82 6.64 -7.59 19.02
N ARG A 83 5.37 -7.49 18.63
CA ARG A 83 4.21 -7.46 19.55
C ARG A 83 3.08 -8.33 19.05
N LYS A 84 2.80 -9.42 19.78
CA LYS A 84 1.46 -10.00 19.84
C LYS A 84 0.72 -9.27 20.95
N CYS A 85 -0.15 -8.33 20.62
CA CYS A 85 -1.32 -7.81 21.36
C CYS A 85 -1.63 -6.34 21.09
N TYR A 86 -2.88 -6.03 20.65
CA TYR A 86 -3.74 -4.97 21.20
C TYR A 86 -5.11 -4.93 20.46
N GLU A 87 -6.16 -4.43 21.16
CA GLU A 87 -7.57 -4.44 20.81
C GLU A 87 -7.97 -3.44 19.68
N THR A 88 -9.05 -3.76 18.97
CA THR A 88 -9.50 -3.23 17.68
C THR A 88 -10.67 -2.24 17.80
N ILE A 89 -10.72 -1.21 16.94
CA ILE A 89 -11.87 -0.34 16.70
C ILE A 89 -12.49 -0.69 15.34
N PRO A 90 -13.83 -0.84 15.21
CA PRO A 90 -14.47 -1.34 13.98
C PRO A 90 -14.39 -0.37 12.81
N ILE A 91 -14.17 -0.89 11.61
CA ILE A 91 -14.19 -0.17 10.34
C ILE A 91 -15.58 -0.21 9.69
N ASP A 92 -15.84 0.80 8.84
CA ASP A 92 -16.98 0.89 7.95
C ASP A 92 -17.16 -0.41 7.13
N GLU A 93 -18.22 -1.16 7.44
CA GLU A 93 -18.57 -2.42 6.79
C GLU A 93 -18.74 -2.28 5.27
N ASN A 94 -19.18 -1.11 4.78
CA ASN A 94 -19.35 -0.84 3.34
C ASN A 94 -18.01 -0.85 2.58
N LEU A 95 -16.90 -0.50 3.22
CA LEU A 95 -15.59 -0.57 2.62
C LEU A 95 -15.12 -2.03 2.49
N ARG A 96 -15.44 -2.84 3.50
CA ARG A 96 -15.13 -4.28 3.55
C ARG A 96 -15.85 -5.03 2.43
N ASP A 97 -17.15 -4.79 2.26
CA ASP A 97 -18.00 -5.51 1.30
C ASP A 97 -17.66 -5.16 -0.16
N SER A 98 -17.42 -3.87 -0.45
CA SER A 98 -17.06 -3.44 -1.82
C SER A 98 -15.68 -3.94 -2.29
N LEU A 99 -14.83 -4.40 -1.37
CA LEU A 99 -13.49 -4.92 -1.66
C LEU A 99 -13.43 -6.45 -1.54
N ALA A 100 -14.35 -7.06 -0.77
CA ALA A 100 -14.50 -8.51 -0.63
C ALA A 100 -15.21 -9.15 -1.85
N GLU A 101 -16.06 -8.40 -2.56
CA GLU A 101 -16.73 -8.87 -3.79
C GLU A 101 -15.76 -9.15 -4.96
N GLU A 102 -14.50 -8.71 -4.87
CA GLU A 102 -13.44 -9.01 -5.84
C GLU A 102 -12.46 -10.11 -5.35
N SER A 103 -12.89 -11.10 -4.60
CA SER A 103 -12.04 -12.25 -4.24
C SER A 103 -11.82 -13.17 -5.45
N ASP A 104 -10.94 -12.73 -6.36
CA ASP A 104 -10.43 -13.55 -7.44
C ASP A 104 -9.34 -14.48 -6.87
N PRO A 105 -9.44 -15.82 -7.02
CA PRO A 105 -8.40 -16.76 -6.60
C PRO A 105 -7.01 -16.44 -7.14
N ARG A 106 -6.92 -15.82 -8.32
CA ARG A 106 -5.66 -15.34 -8.91
C ARG A 106 -5.03 -14.21 -8.10
N ARG A 107 -5.84 -13.46 -7.37
CA ARG A 107 -5.38 -12.38 -6.52
C ARG A 107 -4.68 -12.92 -5.27
N GLU A 108 -5.24 -13.96 -4.65
CA GLU A 108 -4.62 -14.66 -3.52
C GLU A 108 -3.27 -15.25 -3.92
N GLU A 109 -3.21 -15.98 -5.03
CA GLU A 109 -1.98 -16.54 -5.60
C GLU A 109 -0.92 -15.44 -5.85
N LEU A 110 -1.32 -14.29 -6.38
CA LEU A 110 -0.43 -13.14 -6.58
C LEU A 110 0.15 -12.63 -5.26
N TYR A 111 -0.67 -12.48 -4.21
CA TYR A 111 -0.18 -12.03 -2.92
C TYR A 111 0.71 -13.07 -2.23
N ASP A 112 0.47 -14.35 -2.41
CA ASP A 112 1.35 -15.41 -1.90
C ASP A 112 2.74 -15.34 -2.53
N ILE A 113 2.82 -15.02 -3.82
CA ILE A 113 4.10 -14.75 -4.49
C ILE A 113 4.72 -13.44 -3.99
N ILE A 114 3.93 -12.38 -3.81
CA ILE A 114 4.41 -11.10 -3.28
C ILE A 114 4.98 -11.26 -1.87
N ASP A 115 4.41 -12.14 -1.05
CA ASP A 115 4.88 -12.39 0.32
C ASP A 115 6.31 -12.97 0.38
N GLN A 116 6.76 -13.60 -0.68
CA GLN A 116 8.12 -14.12 -0.79
C GLN A 116 9.16 -13.05 -1.14
N LEU A 117 8.73 -11.82 -1.46
CA LEU A 117 9.62 -10.71 -1.77
C LEU A 117 10.06 -9.97 -0.50
N PRO A 118 11.28 -9.42 -0.46
CA PRO A 118 11.69 -8.46 0.57
C PRO A 118 10.80 -7.21 0.56
N ASP A 119 10.65 -6.55 1.71
CA ASP A 119 9.76 -5.41 1.90
C ASP A 119 10.00 -4.27 0.88
N ASP A 120 11.25 -3.99 0.54
CA ASP A 120 11.58 -2.94 -0.44
C ASP A 120 11.18 -3.32 -1.86
N GLU A 121 11.32 -4.60 -2.24
CA GLU A 121 10.86 -5.11 -3.52
C GLU A 121 9.32 -5.11 -3.60
N LYS A 122 8.62 -5.47 -2.49
CA LYS A 122 7.16 -5.36 -2.38
C LYS A 122 6.67 -3.94 -2.66
N LYS A 123 7.30 -2.94 -2.02
CA LYS A 123 6.95 -1.53 -2.21
C LYS A 123 7.05 -1.11 -3.67
N LEU A 124 8.16 -1.42 -4.32
CA LEU A 124 8.38 -1.08 -5.73
C LEU A 124 7.39 -1.79 -6.65
N LEU A 125 7.13 -3.07 -6.39
CA LEU A 125 6.17 -3.84 -7.16
C LEU A 125 4.75 -3.28 -7.06
N LEU A 126 4.29 -2.94 -5.86
CA LEU A 126 2.95 -2.36 -5.66
C LEU A 126 2.77 -1.04 -6.40
N LEU A 127 3.76 -0.14 -6.36
CA LEU A 127 3.74 1.11 -7.11
C LEU A 127 3.70 0.86 -8.62
N HIS A 128 4.43 -0.14 -9.10
CA HIS A 128 4.44 -0.52 -10.51
C HIS A 128 3.10 -1.13 -10.95
N LEU A 129 2.48 -1.97 -10.12
CA LEU A 129 1.16 -2.56 -10.38
C LEU A 129 0.03 -1.52 -10.36
N ASP A 130 0.21 -0.44 -9.63
CA ASP A 130 -0.72 0.72 -9.64
C ASP A 130 -0.44 1.69 -10.81
N HIS A 131 0.28 1.22 -11.82
CA HIS A 131 0.55 1.95 -13.07
C HIS A 131 1.35 3.25 -12.94
N LEU A 132 2.11 3.44 -11.85
CA LEU A 132 3.03 4.56 -11.75
C LEU A 132 4.18 4.41 -12.76
N THR A 133 4.59 5.53 -13.34
CA THR A 133 5.78 5.56 -14.19
C THR A 133 7.05 5.38 -13.37
N ASN A 134 8.11 4.89 -13.99
CA ASN A 134 9.39 4.75 -13.30
C ASN A 134 9.91 6.06 -12.70
N ALA A 135 9.63 7.19 -13.36
CA ALA A 135 9.96 8.52 -12.85
C ALA A 135 9.18 8.87 -11.57
N GLN A 136 7.89 8.52 -11.49
CA GLN A 136 7.08 8.71 -10.29
C GLN A 136 7.55 7.81 -9.14
N ILE A 137 7.82 6.54 -9.44
CA ILE A 137 8.34 5.57 -8.45
C ILE A 137 9.71 6.05 -7.92
N ALA A 138 10.59 6.54 -8.80
CA ALA A 138 11.89 7.08 -8.42
C ALA A 138 11.79 8.24 -7.43
N LYS A 139 10.82 9.16 -7.65
CA LYS A 139 10.54 10.26 -6.72
C LYS A 139 10.04 9.76 -5.34
N ILE A 140 9.18 8.75 -5.33
CA ILE A 140 8.66 8.16 -4.09
C ILE A 140 9.77 7.43 -3.33
N ALA A 141 10.58 6.65 -4.04
CA ALA A 141 11.66 5.85 -3.46
C ALA A 141 12.94 6.65 -3.15
N GLY A 142 13.06 7.89 -3.67
CA GLY A 142 14.25 8.72 -3.46
C GLY A 142 15.47 8.21 -4.21
N THR A 143 15.31 7.67 -5.43
CA THR A 143 16.37 7.09 -6.25
C THR A 143 16.26 7.55 -7.71
N SER A 144 17.10 7.04 -8.59
CA SER A 144 17.06 7.37 -10.02
C SER A 144 16.06 6.49 -10.79
N GLU A 145 15.56 7.00 -11.90
CA GLU A 145 14.66 6.25 -12.78
C GLU A 145 15.31 5.00 -13.35
N ASP A 146 16.61 5.05 -13.70
CA ASP A 146 17.35 3.91 -14.22
C ASP A 146 17.53 2.82 -13.15
N ALA A 147 17.73 3.19 -11.88
CA ALA A 147 17.75 2.24 -10.78
C ALA A 147 16.38 1.55 -10.63
N ILE A 148 15.28 2.27 -10.75
CA ILE A 148 13.92 1.70 -10.71
C ILE A 148 13.71 0.71 -11.87
N LYS A 149 14.11 1.05 -13.11
CA LYS A 149 14.01 0.13 -14.25
C LYS A 149 14.73 -1.20 -13.98
N GLN A 150 15.96 -1.13 -13.44
CA GLN A 150 16.74 -2.30 -13.10
C GLN A 150 16.10 -3.12 -11.97
N HIS A 151 15.60 -2.46 -10.92
CA HIS A 151 14.91 -3.13 -9.81
C HIS A 151 13.64 -3.84 -10.28
N ILE A 152 12.79 -3.18 -11.04
CA ILE A 152 11.55 -3.76 -11.59
C ILE A 152 11.88 -4.95 -12.50
N TYR A 153 12.94 -4.85 -13.34
CA TYR A 153 13.36 -5.97 -14.16
C TYR A 153 13.76 -7.19 -13.31
N ARG A 154 14.56 -7.00 -12.26
CA ARG A 154 14.99 -8.08 -11.35
C ARG A 154 13.78 -8.70 -10.60
N ILE A 155 12.86 -7.87 -10.13
CA ILE A 155 11.63 -8.33 -9.47
C ILE A 155 10.83 -9.21 -10.43
N ARG A 156 10.63 -8.78 -11.68
CA ARG A 156 9.94 -9.59 -12.71
C ARG A 156 10.59 -10.94 -12.93
N GLN A 157 11.93 -10.99 -13.06
CA GLN A 157 12.65 -12.26 -13.21
C GLN A 157 12.43 -13.18 -12.00
N LYS A 158 12.47 -12.62 -10.80
CA LYS A 158 12.23 -13.35 -9.57
C LYS A 158 10.81 -13.91 -9.50
N LEU A 159 9.79 -13.10 -9.85
CA LEU A 159 8.39 -13.54 -9.90
C LEU A 159 8.18 -14.68 -10.90
N ILE A 160 8.79 -14.60 -12.10
CA ILE A 160 8.72 -15.68 -13.09
C ILE A 160 9.32 -16.98 -12.54
N GLN A 161 10.44 -16.90 -11.82
CA GLN A 161 11.07 -18.07 -11.20
C GLN A 161 10.20 -18.68 -10.10
N LEU A 162 9.63 -17.85 -9.22
CA LEU A 162 8.75 -18.30 -8.15
C LEU A 162 7.49 -18.98 -8.71
N HIS A 163 6.84 -18.36 -9.68
CA HIS A 163 5.66 -18.94 -10.32
C HIS A 163 5.94 -20.27 -11.02
N ARG A 164 7.11 -20.44 -11.64
CA ARG A 164 7.53 -21.72 -12.24
C ARG A 164 7.77 -22.81 -11.19
N GLN A 165 8.28 -22.45 -10.02
CA GLN A 165 8.52 -23.40 -8.94
C GLN A 165 7.22 -23.90 -8.33
N GLU A 166 6.21 -23.04 -8.22
CA GLU A 166 4.88 -23.41 -7.70
C GLU A 166 4.09 -24.28 -8.68
N ASN A 167 4.20 -24.02 -9.98
CA ASN A 167 3.47 -24.76 -11.03
C ASN A 167 4.24 -25.95 -11.61
N GLY A 168 5.46 -26.18 -11.17
CA GLY A 168 6.33 -27.26 -11.67
C GLY A 168 6.37 -28.51 -10.79
N GLN A 169 5.43 -28.62 -9.81
CA GLN A 169 5.22 -29.84 -9.01
C GLN A 169 4.01 -30.63 -9.49
#